data_a37354c439452ec0fa68113db7173436
#
_entry.id   a37354c439452ec0fa68113db7173436
#
_cell.length_a   1.000
_cell.length_b   1.000
_cell.length_c   1.000
_cell.angle_alpha   90.00
_cell.angle_beta   90.00
_cell.angle_gamma   90.00
#
_symmetry.space_group_name_H-M   'P 1'
#
loop_
_entity.id
_entity.type
_entity.pdbx_description
1 polymer ?
#
loop_
_entity_poly.entity_id
_entity_poly.type
_entity_poly.pdbx_seq_one_letter_code
_entity_poly.pdbx_strand_id
1 'polypeptide(L)'
;AVEEKKEIEETQQTDKDRWKGLAYDISDDQQDITRGKGLVDSLFQAPQDAGTHYAVMSSYEYLSTGLRQYLDNKMDGFYIAPAFMDKLVVHISKNFMTLPNIKVPLILGIWGGKGQGKSFQCELVFAKMGINPIMMSAGELESGNAGEPAKLIRQRYREAADMIKKGKMCALFINDLDAGAGRLGGTTQYTVNNQMVNATLMNIADNPTNVQLPGMYNKEENPRVPIIVTGNDFSTLYAPLIRDGRMEKFYWAPTREDRIGVCTGIFRTDGIPEQDIVKLVDTFPGQSIDFFGALRARVYDDEVRKWISGVGVDSVGKKLVNSKDGPPTFEQPKMTLEKLLLYGNMLVQEQENVKRVQLADKYLNEAALGNANEDAIQRGTFFQS
;
A
#
# COMPACT_ATOMS: atom_id res chain seq x y z
N ALA A 1 36.83 -25.69 -34.43
CA ALA A 1 35.38 -25.91 -34.61
C ALA A 1 34.66 -26.19 -33.30
N VAL A 2 35.32 -26.84 -32.36
CA VAL A 2 34.73 -27.10 -31.02
C VAL A 2 34.88 -25.90 -30.09
N GLU A 3 35.98 -25.17 -30.20
CA GLU A 3 36.18 -23.95 -29.44
C GLU A 3 35.29 -22.79 -29.95
N GLU A 4 35.11 -22.64 -31.25
CA GLU A 4 34.17 -21.64 -31.80
C GLU A 4 32.70 -21.92 -31.38
N LYS A 5 32.31 -23.20 -31.28
CA LYS A 5 30.97 -23.53 -30.77
C LYS A 5 30.80 -23.23 -29.28
N LYS A 6 31.86 -23.42 -28.48
CA LYS A 6 31.81 -23.05 -27.08
C LYS A 6 31.75 -21.54 -26.85
N GLU A 7 32.55 -20.75 -27.60
CA GLU A 7 32.46 -19.29 -27.54
C GLU A 7 31.08 -18.75 -27.99
N ILE A 8 30.47 -19.35 -28.99
CA ILE A 8 29.13 -18.96 -29.45
C ILE A 8 28.05 -19.32 -28.43
N GLU A 9 28.18 -20.48 -27.75
CA GLU A 9 27.27 -20.84 -26.66
C GLU A 9 27.46 -19.98 -25.42
N GLU A 10 28.67 -19.64 -25.02
CA GLU A 10 28.95 -18.74 -23.91
C GLU A 10 28.49 -17.30 -24.21
N THR A 11 28.66 -16.81 -25.45
CA THR A 11 28.17 -15.48 -25.85
C THR A 11 26.65 -15.44 -25.90
N GLN A 12 25.99 -16.52 -26.31
CA GLN A 12 24.53 -16.61 -26.31
C GLN A 12 23.95 -16.73 -24.90
N GLN A 13 24.65 -17.40 -23.98
CA GLN A 13 24.24 -17.43 -22.57
C GLN A 13 24.45 -16.08 -21.88
N THR A 14 25.55 -15.39 -22.18
CA THR A 14 25.81 -14.05 -21.62
C THR A 14 24.82 -13.01 -22.17
N ASP A 15 24.42 -13.08 -23.42
CA ASP A 15 23.40 -12.22 -23.99
C ASP A 15 22.00 -12.56 -23.45
N LYS A 16 21.68 -13.82 -23.23
CA LYS A 16 20.43 -14.22 -22.56
C LYS A 16 20.40 -13.73 -21.11
N ASP A 17 21.49 -13.85 -20.38
CA ASP A 17 21.57 -13.36 -18.99
C ASP A 17 21.56 -11.83 -18.94
N ARG A 18 22.16 -11.15 -19.91
CA ARG A 18 22.20 -9.70 -20.01
C ARG A 18 20.84 -9.10 -20.39
N TRP A 19 20.06 -9.77 -21.22
CA TRP A 19 18.71 -9.35 -21.59
C TRP A 19 17.65 -9.87 -20.62
N LYS A 20 17.90 -11.00 -19.97
CA LYS A 20 17.10 -11.51 -18.87
C LYS A 20 17.00 -10.53 -17.71
N GLY A 21 18.08 -9.79 -17.41
CA GLY A 21 18.10 -8.80 -16.35
C GLY A 21 17.42 -7.47 -16.66
N LEU A 22 17.14 -7.12 -17.92
CA LEU A 22 16.67 -5.75 -18.27
C LEU A 22 15.28 -5.68 -18.93
N ALA A 23 14.88 -6.69 -19.71
CA ALA A 23 13.58 -6.66 -20.39
C ALA A 23 12.82 -7.96 -20.25
N TYR A 24 13.52 -9.08 -20.22
CA TYR A 24 12.91 -10.41 -20.16
C TYR A 24 12.67 -10.84 -18.71
N ASP A 25 13.56 -10.52 -17.79
CA ASP A 25 13.38 -10.80 -16.37
C ASP A 25 12.34 -9.89 -15.73
N ILE A 26 12.22 -8.63 -16.16
CA ILE A 26 11.14 -7.76 -15.68
C ILE A 26 9.78 -8.29 -16.18
N SER A 27 9.71 -8.84 -17.40
CA SER A 27 8.46 -9.40 -17.91
C SER A 27 8.23 -10.84 -17.44
N ASP A 28 9.27 -11.62 -17.21
CA ASP A 28 9.16 -12.96 -16.63
C ASP A 28 9.00 -12.89 -15.11
N ASP A 29 9.63 -11.96 -14.42
CA ASP A 29 9.36 -11.69 -13.01
C ASP A 29 7.94 -11.13 -12.81
N GLN A 30 7.45 -10.30 -13.72
CA GLN A 30 6.03 -9.93 -13.72
C GLN A 30 5.13 -11.12 -14.07
N GLN A 31 5.54 -12.02 -14.94
CA GLN A 31 4.79 -13.24 -15.22
C GLN A 31 4.93 -14.29 -14.12
N ASP A 32 6.06 -14.41 -13.48
CA ASP A 32 6.26 -15.26 -12.30
C ASP A 32 5.56 -14.70 -11.07
N ILE A 33 5.53 -13.39 -10.92
CA ILE A 33 4.67 -12.68 -9.97
C ILE A 33 3.20 -13.00 -10.25
N THR A 34 2.80 -13.07 -11.52
CA THR A 34 1.44 -13.43 -11.92
C THR A 34 1.15 -14.92 -11.88
N ARG A 35 2.16 -15.78 -11.83
CA ARG A 35 2.03 -17.24 -11.71
C ARG A 35 2.15 -17.78 -10.29
N GLY A 36 2.37 -16.95 -9.31
CA GLY A 36 2.32 -17.31 -7.90
C GLY A 36 3.56 -17.93 -7.29
N LYS A 37 4.55 -18.31 -8.08
CA LYS A 37 5.80 -18.87 -7.53
C LYS A 37 6.73 -17.80 -6.97
N GLY A 38 6.98 -16.76 -7.73
CA GLY A 38 7.88 -15.68 -7.32
C GLY A 38 7.25 -14.76 -6.28
N LEU A 39 5.96 -14.44 -6.42
CA LEU A 39 5.30 -13.50 -5.51
C LEU A 39 5.08 -14.08 -4.12
N VAL A 40 4.60 -15.31 -4.03
CA VAL A 40 4.36 -15.97 -2.74
C VAL A 40 5.70 -16.16 -2.01
N ASP A 41 6.73 -16.58 -2.72
CA ASP A 41 8.06 -16.78 -2.12
C ASP A 41 8.72 -15.44 -1.76
N SER A 42 8.59 -14.40 -2.60
CA SER A 42 9.17 -13.08 -2.31
C SER A 42 8.40 -12.30 -1.26
N LEU A 43 7.08 -12.47 -1.16
CA LEU A 43 6.27 -11.86 -0.10
C LEU A 43 6.53 -12.46 1.28
N PHE A 44 6.95 -13.72 1.34
CA PHE A 44 7.11 -14.46 2.59
C PHE A 44 8.54 -14.86 2.92
N GLN A 45 9.48 -14.68 2.01
CA GLN A 45 10.91 -14.80 2.29
C GLN A 45 11.47 -13.41 2.62
N ALA A 46 12.26 -13.31 3.68
CA ALA A 46 13.04 -12.11 3.92
C ALA A 46 13.94 -11.86 2.69
N PRO A 47 13.91 -10.70 2.06
CA PRO A 47 14.69 -10.41 0.88
C PRO A 47 16.16 -10.59 1.21
N GLN A 48 16.82 -11.49 0.50
CA GLN A 48 18.24 -11.74 0.68
C GLN A 48 19.12 -10.73 -0.09
N ASP A 49 18.54 -9.99 -1.04
CA ASP A 49 19.26 -8.98 -1.80
C ASP A 49 18.40 -7.76 -2.09
N ALA A 50 19.02 -6.59 -2.00
CA ALA A 50 18.43 -5.27 -2.17
C ALA A 50 18.00 -5.01 -3.64
N GLY A 51 16.89 -5.60 -4.05
CA GLY A 51 16.26 -5.32 -5.34
C GLY A 51 15.09 -4.34 -5.25
N THR A 52 14.51 -4.00 -6.38
CA THR A 52 13.35 -3.10 -6.54
C THR A 52 12.10 -3.51 -5.74
N HIS A 53 12.04 -4.74 -5.24
CA HIS A 53 10.99 -5.23 -4.34
C HIS A 53 10.95 -4.51 -2.98
N TYR A 54 12.03 -3.85 -2.58
CA TYR A 54 12.14 -3.15 -1.31
C TYR A 54 11.11 -2.01 -1.15
N ALA A 55 10.80 -1.29 -2.21
CA ALA A 55 9.88 -0.16 -2.17
C ALA A 55 8.41 -0.61 -2.07
N VAL A 56 8.07 -1.74 -2.67
CA VAL A 56 6.70 -2.30 -2.65
C VAL A 56 6.46 -3.14 -1.39
N MET A 57 7.52 -3.71 -0.83
CA MET A 57 7.48 -4.65 0.28
C MET A 57 7.84 -4.02 1.64
N SER A 58 8.18 -2.73 1.69
CA SER A 58 8.74 -2.10 2.89
C SER A 58 7.83 -2.20 4.11
N SER A 59 6.52 -2.08 3.95
CA SER A 59 5.58 -2.22 5.06
C SER A 59 5.43 -3.69 5.49
N TYR A 60 5.41 -4.62 4.54
CA TYR A 60 5.32 -6.04 4.84
C TYR A 60 6.59 -6.57 5.49
N GLU A 61 7.75 -6.18 4.99
CA GLU A 61 9.05 -6.57 5.53
C GLU A 61 9.24 -6.04 6.95
N TYR A 62 8.88 -4.79 7.17
CA TYR A 62 8.84 -4.19 8.50
C TYR A 62 7.91 -4.97 9.43
N LEU A 63 6.73 -5.33 8.93
CA LEU A 63 5.74 -6.10 9.65
C LEU A 63 6.23 -7.53 9.90
N SER A 64 6.77 -8.23 8.90
CA SER A 64 7.22 -9.61 9.04
C SER A 64 8.37 -9.73 10.02
N THR A 65 9.32 -8.79 10.01
CA THR A 65 10.44 -8.76 10.94
C THR A 65 9.99 -8.40 12.35
N GLY A 66 9.15 -7.37 12.48
CA GLY A 66 8.59 -6.96 13.75
C GLY A 66 7.66 -8.00 14.35
N LEU A 67 6.79 -8.61 13.53
CA LEU A 67 5.84 -9.63 13.99
C LEU A 67 6.49 -10.96 14.34
N ARG A 68 7.54 -11.38 13.65
CA ARG A 68 8.29 -12.59 14.05
C ARG A 68 8.85 -12.46 15.46
N GLN A 69 9.38 -11.30 15.81
CA GLN A 69 9.80 -11.04 17.18
C GLN A 69 8.61 -11.03 18.16
N TYR A 70 7.47 -10.51 17.74
CA TYR A 70 6.29 -10.35 18.58
C TYR A 70 5.44 -11.60 18.69
N LEU A 71 5.33 -12.42 17.64
CA LEU A 71 4.68 -13.74 17.71
C LEU A 71 5.36 -14.65 18.72
N ASP A 72 6.70 -14.61 18.80
CA ASP A 72 7.48 -15.35 19.79
C ASP A 72 7.34 -14.77 21.21
N ASN A 73 7.04 -13.47 21.37
CA ASN A 73 6.94 -12.73 22.62
C ASN A 73 5.51 -12.32 23.02
N LYS A 74 4.47 -12.92 22.47
CA LYS A 74 3.05 -12.61 22.76
C LYS A 74 2.53 -11.23 22.33
N MET A 75 3.06 -10.66 21.24
CA MET A 75 2.44 -9.49 20.59
C MET A 75 2.37 -8.18 21.39
N ASP A 76 3.25 -7.93 22.35
CA ASP A 76 3.16 -6.80 23.29
C ASP A 76 3.60 -5.44 22.72
N GLY A 77 3.54 -5.20 21.42
CA GLY A 77 4.02 -3.93 20.87
C GLY A 77 3.12 -3.21 19.90
N PHE A 78 2.24 -3.94 19.23
CA PHE A 78 1.36 -3.34 18.23
C PHE A 78 -0.10 -3.47 18.62
N TYR A 79 -0.79 -2.33 18.63
CA TYR A 79 -2.21 -2.25 18.90
C TYR A 79 -3.02 -2.56 17.65
N ILE A 80 -4.00 -3.45 17.78
CA ILE A 80 -5.02 -3.66 16.77
C ILE A 80 -6.34 -3.11 17.30
N ALA A 81 -6.96 -2.18 16.55
CA ALA A 81 -8.25 -1.64 16.95
C ALA A 81 -9.32 -2.74 17.00
N PRO A 82 -10.06 -2.89 18.09
CA PRO A 82 -11.03 -3.96 18.25
C PRO A 82 -12.09 -4.00 17.16
N ALA A 83 -12.62 -2.85 16.75
CA ALA A 83 -13.61 -2.76 15.68
C ALA A 83 -13.04 -3.18 14.33
N PHE A 84 -11.78 -2.84 14.05
CA PHE A 84 -11.07 -3.22 12.84
C PHE A 84 -10.83 -4.73 12.79
N MET A 85 -10.35 -5.26 13.89
CA MET A 85 -10.13 -6.70 14.02
C MET A 85 -11.43 -7.49 13.87
N ASP A 86 -12.50 -7.10 14.54
CA ASP A 86 -13.79 -7.76 14.45
C ASP A 86 -14.31 -7.81 13.01
N LYS A 87 -14.35 -6.67 12.34
CA LYS A 87 -14.80 -6.58 10.95
C LYS A 87 -14.01 -7.47 10.01
N LEU A 88 -12.70 -7.44 10.12
CA LEU A 88 -11.82 -8.19 9.21
C LEU A 88 -11.87 -9.70 9.49
N VAL A 89 -11.80 -10.10 10.75
CA VAL A 89 -11.86 -11.51 11.14
C VAL A 89 -13.21 -12.13 10.77
N VAL A 90 -14.32 -11.45 11.04
CA VAL A 90 -15.66 -11.92 10.69
C VAL A 90 -15.82 -12.03 9.18
N HIS A 91 -15.38 -11.03 8.42
CA HIS A 91 -15.47 -11.08 6.95
C HIS A 91 -14.69 -12.25 6.37
N ILE A 92 -13.44 -12.43 6.77
CA ILE A 92 -12.61 -13.53 6.30
C ILE A 92 -13.23 -14.88 6.69
N SER A 93 -13.61 -15.02 7.94
CA SER A 93 -14.16 -16.29 8.45
C SER A 93 -15.44 -16.71 7.74
N LYS A 94 -16.40 -15.77 7.54
CA LYS A 94 -17.64 -16.09 6.82
C LYS A 94 -17.40 -16.55 5.38
N ASN A 95 -16.35 -16.08 4.72
CA ASN A 95 -16.04 -16.50 3.36
C ASN A 95 -15.49 -17.93 3.26
N PHE A 96 -15.02 -18.50 4.36
CA PHE A 96 -14.59 -19.90 4.46
C PHE A 96 -15.66 -20.83 5.05
N MET A 97 -16.79 -20.28 5.49
CA MET A 97 -17.89 -21.04 6.10
C MET A 97 -19.01 -21.27 5.11
N THR A 98 -19.70 -22.38 5.26
CA THR A 98 -20.96 -22.64 4.58
C THR A 98 -22.11 -22.16 5.44
N LEU A 99 -22.63 -20.97 5.12
CA LEU A 99 -23.77 -20.40 5.84
C LEU A 99 -25.06 -20.62 5.05
N PRO A 100 -26.06 -21.28 5.65
CA PRO A 100 -27.29 -21.62 4.94
C PRO A 100 -28.15 -20.39 4.65
N ASN A 101 -28.58 -20.27 3.39
CA ASN A 101 -29.51 -19.23 2.91
C ASN A 101 -29.02 -17.78 3.06
N ILE A 102 -27.72 -17.55 3.15
CA ILE A 102 -27.12 -16.23 3.26
C ILE A 102 -26.14 -16.01 2.10
N LYS A 103 -26.29 -14.88 1.40
CA LYS A 103 -25.29 -14.41 0.46
C LYS A 103 -24.21 -13.62 1.20
N VAL A 104 -23.02 -14.20 1.30
CA VAL A 104 -21.87 -13.55 1.93
C VAL A 104 -21.17 -12.65 0.90
N PRO A 105 -20.98 -11.36 1.18
CA PRO A 105 -20.16 -10.51 0.32
C PRO A 105 -18.72 -11.00 0.23
N LEU A 106 -18.16 -11.01 -0.97
CA LEU A 106 -16.78 -11.45 -1.17
C LEU A 106 -15.78 -10.37 -0.78
N ILE A 107 -16.15 -9.10 -0.99
CA ILE A 107 -15.27 -7.95 -0.85
C ILE A 107 -15.61 -7.22 0.45
N LEU A 108 -14.58 -6.94 1.25
CA LEU A 108 -14.65 -5.98 2.34
C LEU A 108 -13.91 -4.71 1.92
N GLY A 109 -14.62 -3.60 1.81
CA GLY A 109 -14.06 -2.30 1.54
C GLY A 109 -13.81 -1.51 2.82
N ILE A 110 -12.56 -1.20 3.12
CA ILE A 110 -12.14 -0.40 4.26
C ILE A 110 -11.74 0.97 3.76
N TRP A 111 -12.47 1.99 4.17
CA TRP A 111 -12.26 3.34 3.73
C TRP A 111 -12.16 4.33 4.91
N GLY A 112 -11.53 5.46 4.68
CA GLY A 112 -11.31 6.47 5.71
C GLY A 112 -10.20 7.42 5.33
N GLY A 113 -9.89 8.36 6.22
CA GLY A 113 -8.87 9.39 5.99
C GLY A 113 -7.50 8.84 5.62
N LYS A 114 -6.74 9.63 4.88
CA LYS A 114 -5.35 9.31 4.55
C LYS A 114 -4.49 9.25 5.82
N GLY A 115 -3.51 8.36 5.81
CA GLY A 115 -2.55 8.25 6.90
C GLY A 115 -3.12 7.75 8.22
N GLN A 116 -4.26 7.05 8.21
CA GLN A 116 -4.91 6.52 9.40
C GLN A 116 -4.55 5.05 9.70
N GLY A 117 -3.56 4.50 9.00
CA GLY A 117 -3.03 3.17 9.30
C GLY A 117 -3.91 2.00 8.83
N LYS A 118 -4.79 2.20 7.84
CA LYS A 118 -5.67 1.14 7.33
C LYS A 118 -4.92 -0.11 6.90
N SER A 119 -3.93 0.05 6.04
CA SER A 119 -3.14 -1.05 5.51
C SER A 119 -2.37 -1.78 6.61
N PHE A 120 -1.76 -1.02 7.51
CA PHE A 120 -1.02 -1.58 8.63
C PHE A 120 -1.90 -2.40 9.57
N GLN A 121 -3.09 -1.92 9.88
CA GLN A 121 -4.06 -2.66 10.70
C GLN A 121 -4.50 -3.96 10.01
N CYS A 122 -4.74 -3.94 8.69
CA CYS A 122 -5.03 -5.15 7.92
C CYS A 122 -3.91 -6.18 8.03
N GLU A 123 -2.67 -5.74 7.84
CA GLU A 123 -1.49 -6.60 7.90
C GLU A 123 -1.31 -7.22 9.28
N LEU A 124 -1.55 -6.46 10.35
CA LEU A 124 -1.55 -6.97 11.73
C LEU A 124 -2.59 -8.06 11.95
N VAL A 125 -3.80 -7.87 11.44
CA VAL A 125 -4.87 -8.86 11.56
C VAL A 125 -4.54 -10.12 10.76
N PHE A 126 -4.05 -10.00 9.54
CA PHE A 126 -3.61 -11.14 8.72
C PHE A 126 -2.56 -11.96 9.45
N ALA A 127 -1.55 -11.31 10.00
CA ALA A 127 -0.52 -11.97 10.76
C ALA A 127 -1.06 -12.69 12.00
N LYS A 128 -1.97 -12.04 12.74
CA LYS A 128 -2.61 -12.65 13.92
C LYS A 128 -3.46 -13.87 13.59
N MET A 129 -4.10 -13.87 12.43
CA MET A 129 -4.87 -15.02 11.93
C MET A 129 -4.00 -16.11 11.29
N GLY A 130 -2.71 -15.86 11.07
CA GLY A 130 -1.84 -16.76 10.33
C GLY A 130 -2.16 -16.83 8.83
N ILE A 131 -2.72 -15.76 8.27
CA ILE A 131 -3.07 -15.67 6.86
C ILE A 131 -1.90 -15.08 6.09
N ASN A 132 -1.62 -15.67 4.93
CA ASN A 132 -0.71 -15.15 3.95
C ASN A 132 -1.52 -14.44 2.85
N PRO A 133 -1.64 -13.10 2.87
CA PRO A 133 -2.38 -12.39 1.84
C PRO A 133 -1.58 -12.32 0.53
N ILE A 134 -2.27 -12.40 -0.60
CA ILE A 134 -1.72 -11.95 -1.88
C ILE A 134 -2.00 -10.46 -1.96
N MET A 135 -0.94 -9.65 -2.05
CA MET A 135 -1.05 -8.19 -2.00
C MET A 135 -0.98 -7.58 -3.39
N MET A 136 -1.80 -6.57 -3.62
CA MET A 136 -1.78 -5.70 -4.79
C MET A 136 -1.82 -4.24 -4.36
N SER A 137 -1.18 -3.39 -5.14
CA SER A 137 -1.22 -1.93 -4.95
C SER A 137 -1.87 -1.22 -6.14
N ALA A 138 -2.27 0.03 -5.94
CA ALA A 138 -2.80 0.88 -7.01
C ALA A 138 -1.84 1.01 -8.21
N GLY A 139 -0.54 1.05 -7.96
CA GLY A 139 0.48 1.14 -9.01
C GLY A 139 0.47 -0.06 -9.97
N GLU A 140 0.13 -1.24 -9.49
CA GLU A 140 -0.01 -2.43 -10.33
C GLU A 140 -1.26 -2.38 -11.22
N LEU A 141 -2.25 -1.56 -10.86
CA LEU A 141 -3.47 -1.34 -11.63
C LEU A 141 -3.33 -0.21 -12.66
N GLU A 142 -2.23 0.54 -12.62
CA GLU A 142 -1.90 1.64 -13.53
C GLU A 142 -1.05 1.14 -14.70
N SER A 143 -1.58 0.21 -15.50
CA SER A 143 -0.88 -0.22 -16.72
C SER A 143 -1.27 0.61 -17.92
N GLY A 144 -0.30 0.89 -18.78
CA GLY A 144 -0.52 1.53 -20.09
C GLY A 144 -1.24 0.65 -21.10
N ASN A 145 -1.33 -0.66 -20.85
CA ASN A 145 -1.97 -1.62 -21.75
C ASN A 145 -3.42 -1.88 -21.33
N ALA A 146 -4.34 -1.79 -22.28
CA ALA A 146 -5.75 -2.03 -22.03
C ALA A 146 -6.01 -3.49 -21.63
N GLY A 147 -6.72 -3.68 -20.51
CA GLY A 147 -7.11 -5.00 -20.00
C GLY A 147 -6.07 -5.72 -19.14
N GLU A 148 -4.85 -5.23 -19.06
CA GLU A 148 -3.79 -5.83 -18.26
C GLU A 148 -4.11 -5.82 -16.75
N PRO A 149 -4.60 -4.72 -16.15
CA PRO A 149 -5.00 -4.71 -14.75
C PRO A 149 -6.09 -5.74 -14.41
N ALA A 150 -7.07 -5.90 -15.28
CA ALA A 150 -8.13 -6.88 -15.10
C ALA A 150 -7.60 -8.32 -15.12
N LYS A 151 -6.69 -8.62 -16.04
CA LYS A 151 -5.99 -9.90 -16.13
C LYS A 151 -5.19 -10.16 -14.84
N LEU A 152 -4.46 -9.16 -14.35
CA LEU A 152 -3.65 -9.25 -13.15
C LEU A 152 -4.50 -9.59 -11.92
N ILE A 153 -5.63 -8.92 -11.74
CA ILE A 153 -6.55 -9.21 -10.61
C ILE A 153 -7.03 -10.67 -10.65
N ARG A 154 -7.41 -11.17 -11.83
CA ARG A 154 -7.84 -12.57 -11.96
C ARG A 154 -6.72 -13.55 -11.67
N GLN A 155 -5.50 -13.26 -12.11
CA GLN A 155 -4.32 -14.08 -11.83
C GLN A 155 -4.03 -14.13 -10.32
N ARG A 156 -4.03 -12.98 -9.65
CA ARG A 156 -3.81 -12.89 -8.20
C ARG A 156 -4.89 -13.64 -7.41
N TYR A 157 -6.13 -13.53 -7.84
CA TYR A 157 -7.22 -14.28 -7.22
C TYR A 157 -7.03 -15.80 -7.38
N ARG A 158 -6.61 -16.25 -8.54
CA ARG A 158 -6.32 -17.67 -8.80
C ARG A 158 -5.12 -18.16 -7.98
N GLU A 159 -4.10 -17.37 -7.82
CA GLU A 159 -2.95 -17.68 -6.96
C GLU A 159 -3.39 -17.88 -5.52
N ALA A 160 -4.21 -16.98 -5.00
CA ALA A 160 -4.77 -17.12 -3.66
C ALA A 160 -5.65 -18.38 -3.53
N ALA A 161 -6.45 -18.69 -4.56
CA ALA A 161 -7.24 -19.92 -4.61
C ALA A 161 -6.37 -21.17 -4.58
N ASP A 162 -5.24 -21.18 -5.28
CA ASP A 162 -4.30 -22.30 -5.29
C ASP A 162 -3.62 -22.50 -3.91
N MET A 163 -3.36 -21.41 -3.20
CA MET A 163 -2.87 -21.47 -1.81
C MET A 163 -3.89 -22.14 -0.89
N ILE A 164 -5.16 -21.77 -1.05
CA ILE A 164 -6.26 -22.37 -0.26
C ILE A 164 -6.42 -23.86 -0.58
N LYS A 165 -6.32 -24.27 -1.85
CA LYS A 165 -6.31 -25.68 -2.26
C LYS A 165 -5.19 -26.49 -1.59
N LYS A 166 -4.06 -25.85 -1.31
CA LYS A 166 -2.92 -26.46 -0.60
C LYS A 166 -3.09 -26.49 0.92
N GLY A 167 -4.25 -26.08 1.41
CA GLY A 167 -4.56 -26.07 2.85
C GLY A 167 -4.02 -24.85 3.61
N LYS A 168 -3.63 -23.79 2.93
CA LYS A 168 -3.18 -22.54 3.55
C LYS A 168 -4.28 -21.48 3.42
N MET A 169 -4.68 -20.87 4.54
CA MET A 169 -5.62 -19.76 4.51
C MET A 169 -4.99 -18.56 3.80
N CYS A 170 -5.67 -18.03 2.80
CA CYS A 170 -5.21 -16.93 1.98
C CYS A 170 -6.35 -15.94 1.70
N ALA A 171 -6.00 -14.70 1.44
CA ALA A 171 -6.90 -13.64 1.02
C ALA A 171 -6.23 -12.78 -0.04
N LEU A 172 -7.02 -12.12 -0.88
CA LEU A 172 -6.53 -11.09 -1.80
C LEU A 172 -6.68 -9.72 -1.14
N PHE A 173 -5.58 -9.01 -1.02
CA PHE A 173 -5.55 -7.67 -0.43
C PHE A 173 -5.17 -6.64 -1.50
N ILE A 174 -6.07 -5.70 -1.78
CA ILE A 174 -5.85 -4.62 -2.75
C ILE A 174 -5.79 -3.31 -1.98
N ASN A 175 -4.60 -2.72 -1.95
CA ASN A 175 -4.36 -1.47 -1.24
C ASN A 175 -4.60 -0.26 -2.15
N ASP A 176 -5.25 0.77 -1.59
CA ASP A 176 -5.52 2.04 -2.27
C ASP A 176 -6.28 1.88 -3.61
N LEU A 177 -7.33 1.07 -3.62
CA LEU A 177 -8.11 0.77 -4.82
C LEU A 177 -8.64 2.03 -5.52
N ASP A 178 -9.05 3.04 -4.78
CA ASP A 178 -9.57 4.30 -5.31
C ASP A 178 -8.50 5.14 -6.04
N ALA A 179 -7.23 4.98 -5.72
CA ALA A 179 -6.14 5.62 -6.43
C ALA A 179 -5.94 5.04 -7.85
N GLY A 180 -6.06 3.70 -7.99
CA GLY A 180 -5.90 3.02 -9.28
C GLY A 180 -7.19 2.84 -10.08
N ALA A 181 -8.35 2.82 -9.42
CA ALA A 181 -9.66 2.59 -10.04
C ALA A 181 -10.59 3.81 -9.98
N GLY A 182 -10.15 4.90 -9.36
CA GLY A 182 -10.91 6.13 -9.20
C GLY A 182 -10.98 6.96 -10.48
N ARG A 183 -11.89 7.93 -10.50
CA ARG A 183 -12.04 8.89 -11.60
C ARG A 183 -10.90 9.91 -11.56
N LEU A 184 -9.81 9.62 -12.21
CA LEU A 184 -8.80 10.64 -12.52
C LEU A 184 -9.17 11.25 -13.88
N GLY A 185 -9.54 12.51 -13.87
CA GLY A 185 -9.88 13.22 -15.08
C GLY A 185 -8.70 13.30 -16.04
N GLY A 186 -8.88 12.89 -17.28
CA GLY A 186 -8.04 13.39 -18.33
C GLY A 186 -7.68 12.51 -19.49
N THR A 187 -7.61 11.19 -19.41
CA THR A 187 -7.29 10.38 -20.59
C THR A 187 -8.21 9.18 -20.75
N THR A 188 -8.62 8.92 -21.98
CA THR A 188 -9.55 7.84 -22.34
C THR A 188 -9.05 6.45 -21.92
N GLN A 189 -7.75 6.24 -21.90
CA GLN A 189 -7.14 4.96 -21.51
C GLN A 189 -7.31 4.67 -20.01
N TYR A 190 -7.12 5.66 -19.14
CA TYR A 190 -7.35 5.49 -17.71
C TYR A 190 -8.79 5.17 -17.39
N THR A 191 -9.73 5.80 -18.10
CA THR A 191 -11.16 5.53 -17.92
C THR A 191 -11.52 4.09 -18.29
N VAL A 192 -10.97 3.55 -19.37
CA VAL A 192 -11.22 2.17 -19.81
C VAL A 192 -10.66 1.17 -18.81
N ASN A 193 -9.41 1.34 -18.38
CA ASN A 193 -8.79 0.44 -17.40
C ASN A 193 -9.52 0.46 -16.06
N ASN A 194 -9.95 1.63 -15.58
CA ASN A 194 -10.72 1.74 -14.36
C ASN A 194 -12.08 1.02 -14.47
N GLN A 195 -12.75 1.15 -15.59
CA GLN A 195 -13.99 0.43 -15.85
C GLN A 195 -13.76 -1.10 -15.89
N MET A 196 -12.67 -1.54 -16.50
CA MET A 196 -12.31 -2.95 -16.56
C MET A 196 -11.95 -3.53 -15.20
N VAL A 197 -11.24 -2.79 -14.37
CA VAL A 197 -10.93 -3.18 -12.98
C VAL A 197 -12.22 -3.33 -12.17
N ASN A 198 -13.10 -2.35 -12.22
CA ASN A 198 -14.39 -2.39 -11.54
C ASN A 198 -15.26 -3.55 -12.04
N ALA A 199 -15.35 -3.75 -13.35
CA ALA A 199 -16.10 -4.84 -13.95
C ALA A 199 -15.54 -6.22 -13.57
N THR A 200 -14.22 -6.34 -13.50
CA THR A 200 -13.55 -7.60 -13.11
C THR A 200 -13.83 -7.93 -11.64
N LEU A 201 -13.73 -6.97 -10.75
CA LEU A 201 -14.05 -7.17 -9.33
C LEU A 201 -15.52 -7.53 -9.13
N MET A 202 -16.43 -6.90 -9.87
CA MET A 202 -17.85 -7.25 -9.85
C MET A 202 -18.08 -8.68 -10.32
N ASN A 203 -17.44 -9.09 -11.40
CA ASN A 203 -17.57 -10.44 -11.95
C ASN A 203 -17.04 -11.48 -10.97
N ILE A 204 -15.90 -11.24 -10.35
CA ILE A 204 -15.34 -12.11 -9.31
C ILE A 204 -16.28 -12.19 -8.10
N ALA A 205 -16.82 -11.06 -7.66
CA ALA A 205 -17.75 -11.02 -6.52
C ALA A 205 -19.06 -11.78 -6.80
N ASP A 206 -19.55 -11.75 -8.02
CA ASP A 206 -20.76 -12.47 -8.43
C ASP A 206 -20.51 -13.96 -8.66
N ASN A 207 -19.33 -14.35 -9.11
CA ASN A 207 -18.93 -15.73 -9.42
C ASN A 207 -17.59 -16.11 -8.79
N PRO A 208 -17.49 -16.14 -7.46
CA PRO A 208 -16.20 -16.28 -6.78
C PRO A 208 -15.55 -17.65 -6.93
N THR A 209 -16.30 -18.67 -7.28
CA THR A 209 -15.82 -20.05 -7.47
C THR A 209 -15.53 -20.41 -8.94
N ASN A 210 -15.78 -19.48 -9.86
CA ASN A 210 -15.59 -19.69 -11.28
C ASN A 210 -14.85 -18.52 -11.94
N VAL A 211 -13.65 -18.27 -11.48
CA VAL A 211 -12.78 -17.23 -12.03
C VAL A 211 -11.87 -17.85 -13.08
N GLN A 212 -12.03 -17.43 -14.33
CA GLN A 212 -11.28 -17.94 -15.48
C GLN A 212 -10.16 -16.98 -15.90
N LEU A 213 -9.03 -17.55 -16.25
CA LEU A 213 -7.94 -16.81 -16.89
C LEU A 213 -8.14 -16.78 -18.41
N PRO A 214 -7.75 -15.70 -19.10
CA PRO A 214 -7.81 -15.62 -20.55
C PRO A 214 -7.02 -16.77 -21.19
N GLY A 215 -7.68 -17.51 -22.10
CA GLY A 215 -7.07 -18.64 -22.80
C GLY A 215 -6.93 -19.94 -22.00
N MET A 216 -7.35 -19.96 -20.76
CA MET A 216 -7.30 -21.14 -19.90
C MET A 216 -8.69 -21.43 -19.32
N TYR A 217 -9.46 -22.28 -20.01
CA TYR A 217 -10.73 -22.74 -19.48
C TYR A 217 -10.51 -23.94 -18.55
N ASN A 218 -10.82 -23.76 -17.29
CA ASN A 218 -10.80 -24.83 -16.30
C ASN A 218 -12.22 -25.22 -15.92
N LYS A 219 -12.53 -26.50 -16.00
CA LYS A 219 -13.84 -27.04 -15.60
C LYS A 219 -13.99 -27.15 -14.09
N GLU A 220 -12.88 -27.20 -13.36
CA GLU A 220 -12.91 -27.30 -11.92
C GLU A 220 -13.19 -25.94 -11.28
N GLU A 221 -14.09 -25.96 -10.32
CA GLU A 221 -14.34 -24.80 -9.49
C GLU A 221 -13.11 -24.47 -8.63
N ASN A 222 -12.82 -23.18 -8.50
CA ASN A 222 -11.80 -22.70 -7.58
C ASN A 222 -12.44 -22.41 -6.20
N PRO A 223 -11.69 -22.54 -5.11
CA PRO A 223 -12.17 -22.11 -3.81
C PRO A 223 -12.45 -20.61 -3.80
N ARG A 224 -13.38 -20.24 -2.96
CA ARG A 224 -13.73 -18.84 -2.70
C ARG A 224 -12.58 -18.16 -1.96
N VAL A 225 -12.17 -16.99 -2.41
CA VAL A 225 -11.09 -16.19 -1.80
C VAL A 225 -11.67 -14.88 -1.30
N PRO A 226 -11.59 -14.57 0.00
CA PRO A 226 -12.01 -13.27 0.49
C PRO A 226 -11.11 -12.17 -0.07
N ILE A 227 -11.73 -11.07 -0.49
CA ILE A 227 -11.03 -9.88 -1.00
C ILE A 227 -11.20 -8.76 0.02
N ILE A 228 -10.10 -8.14 0.38
CA ILE A 228 -10.07 -6.95 1.22
C ILE A 228 -9.49 -5.82 0.39
N VAL A 229 -10.19 -4.71 0.33
CA VAL A 229 -9.74 -3.50 -0.38
C VAL A 229 -9.69 -2.32 0.58
N THR A 230 -8.69 -1.48 0.44
CA THR A 230 -8.59 -0.23 1.19
C THR A 230 -8.69 0.95 0.25
N GLY A 231 -9.11 2.08 0.76
CA GLY A 231 -9.19 3.33 0.01
C GLY A 231 -9.48 4.52 0.92
N ASN A 232 -9.32 5.71 0.36
CA ASN A 232 -9.59 6.95 1.08
C ASN A 232 -11.01 7.45 0.85
N ASP A 233 -11.50 7.32 -0.38
CA ASP A 233 -12.84 7.75 -0.78
C ASP A 233 -13.43 6.79 -1.81
N PHE A 234 -14.36 5.95 -1.39
CA PHE A 234 -15.05 5.01 -2.27
C PHE A 234 -16.17 5.64 -3.10
N SER A 235 -16.49 6.92 -2.90
CA SER A 235 -17.45 7.63 -3.75
C SER A 235 -16.94 7.77 -5.20
N THR A 236 -15.64 7.66 -5.40
CA THR A 236 -15.01 7.68 -6.72
C THR A 236 -15.13 6.35 -7.47
N LEU A 237 -15.45 5.26 -6.76
CA LEU A 237 -15.63 3.95 -7.35
C LEU A 237 -16.99 3.83 -8.04
N TYR A 238 -17.07 2.86 -8.92
CA TYR A 238 -18.31 2.56 -9.64
C TYR A 238 -19.41 2.04 -8.69
N ALA A 239 -20.56 2.71 -8.66
CA ALA A 239 -21.64 2.42 -7.72
C ALA A 239 -22.09 0.95 -7.68
N PRO A 240 -22.21 0.21 -8.81
CA PRO A 240 -22.53 -1.21 -8.76
C PRO A 240 -21.50 -2.09 -8.06
N LEU A 241 -20.21 -1.72 -8.02
CA LEU A 241 -19.17 -2.46 -7.29
C LEU A 241 -19.37 -2.36 -5.78
N ILE A 242 -19.68 -1.16 -5.29
CA ILE A 242 -19.86 -0.89 -3.86
C ILE A 242 -21.24 -1.27 -3.32
N ARG A 243 -22.07 -1.89 -4.15
CA ARG A 243 -23.41 -2.31 -3.78
C ARG A 243 -23.37 -3.40 -2.70
N ASP A 244 -24.34 -3.36 -1.79
CA ASP A 244 -24.54 -4.40 -0.79
C ASP A 244 -24.72 -5.77 -1.46
N GLY A 245 -24.12 -6.80 -0.90
CA GLY A 245 -24.07 -8.14 -1.47
C GLY A 245 -22.80 -8.43 -2.29
N ARG A 246 -22.11 -7.42 -2.82
CA ARG A 246 -20.79 -7.54 -3.42
C ARG A 246 -19.70 -7.06 -2.49
N MET A 247 -19.89 -5.90 -1.89
CA MET A 247 -18.94 -5.26 -1.00
C MET A 247 -19.60 -4.92 0.34
N GLU A 248 -19.06 -5.45 1.42
CA GLU A 248 -19.31 -4.95 2.76
C GLU A 248 -18.41 -3.74 2.99
N LYS A 249 -18.95 -2.68 3.58
CA LYS A 249 -18.26 -1.40 3.76
C LYS A 249 -17.94 -1.18 5.22
N PHE A 250 -16.71 -0.82 5.50
CA PHE A 250 -16.25 -0.46 6.83
C PHE A 250 -15.54 0.89 6.79
N TYR A 251 -16.12 1.88 7.46
CA TYR A 251 -15.49 3.17 7.62
C TYR A 251 -14.55 3.15 8.82
N TRP A 252 -13.27 3.40 8.55
CA TRP A 252 -12.26 3.48 9.58
C TRP A 252 -11.99 4.92 9.98
N ALA A 253 -12.37 5.26 11.20
CA ALA A 253 -11.99 6.48 11.88
C ALA A 253 -11.49 6.08 13.27
N PRO A 254 -10.17 6.18 13.54
CA PRO A 254 -9.62 5.78 14.82
C PRO A 254 -10.18 6.67 15.95
N THR A 255 -10.61 6.02 17.01
CA THR A 255 -11.03 6.71 18.25
C THR A 255 -9.79 7.25 18.99
N ARG A 256 -10.01 8.02 20.04
CA ARG A 256 -8.91 8.48 20.90
C ARG A 256 -8.10 7.31 21.47
N GLU A 257 -8.78 6.29 21.95
CA GLU A 257 -8.17 5.06 22.47
C GLU A 257 -7.37 4.32 21.41
N ASP A 258 -7.90 4.21 20.21
CA ASP A 258 -7.20 3.62 19.07
C ASP A 258 -5.92 4.40 18.74
N ARG A 259 -5.98 5.72 18.75
CA ARG A 259 -4.82 6.58 18.48
C ARG A 259 -3.75 6.44 19.56
N ILE A 260 -4.14 6.39 20.82
CA ILE A 260 -3.23 6.14 21.94
C ILE A 260 -2.57 4.76 21.79
N GLY A 261 -3.34 3.73 21.49
CA GLY A 261 -2.82 2.39 21.30
C GLY A 261 -1.84 2.29 20.14
N VAL A 262 -2.16 2.86 19.00
CA VAL A 262 -1.27 2.90 17.83
C VAL A 262 0.00 3.71 18.10
N CYS A 263 -0.11 4.86 18.75
CA CYS A 263 1.06 5.67 19.14
C CYS A 263 1.95 4.94 20.15
N THR A 264 1.36 4.21 21.09
CA THR A 264 2.14 3.35 21.99
C THR A 264 2.98 2.33 21.23
N GLY A 265 2.42 1.75 20.17
CA GLY A 265 3.16 0.89 19.26
C GLY A 265 4.27 1.61 18.49
N ILE A 266 4.02 2.80 17.98
CA ILE A 266 5.01 3.61 17.26
C ILE A 266 6.23 3.93 18.14
N PHE A 267 5.99 4.31 19.39
CA PHE A 267 7.03 4.71 20.34
C PHE A 267 7.48 3.59 21.29
N ARG A 268 7.13 2.35 21.02
CA ARG A 268 7.38 1.20 21.92
C ARG A 268 8.84 1.01 22.32
N THR A 269 9.76 1.33 21.42
CA THR A 269 11.20 1.18 21.66
C THR A 269 11.87 2.38 22.30
N ASP A 270 11.12 3.48 22.45
CA ASP A 270 11.68 4.77 22.89
C ASP A 270 11.60 4.97 24.41
N GLY A 271 10.98 4.03 25.14
CA GLY A 271 10.87 4.10 26.60
C GLY A 271 10.02 5.26 27.13
N ILE A 272 9.09 5.78 26.31
CA ILE A 272 8.21 6.88 26.68
C ILE A 272 7.11 6.36 27.61
N PRO A 273 6.86 7.00 28.77
CA PRO A 273 5.75 6.64 29.63
C PRO A 273 4.40 6.78 28.92
N GLU A 274 3.45 5.90 29.22
CA GLU A 274 2.11 5.92 28.63
C GLU A 274 1.40 7.27 28.83
N GLN A 275 1.60 7.90 29.99
CA GLN A 275 1.04 9.22 30.29
C GLN A 275 1.54 10.29 29.31
N ASP A 276 2.78 10.23 28.89
CA ASP A 276 3.36 11.17 27.93
C ASP A 276 2.82 10.93 26.53
N ILE A 277 2.57 9.67 26.16
CA ILE A 277 1.92 9.32 24.88
C ILE A 277 0.49 9.85 24.86
N VAL A 278 -0.26 9.72 25.95
CA VAL A 278 -1.61 10.29 26.08
C VAL A 278 -1.58 11.80 25.90
N LYS A 279 -0.66 12.50 26.54
CA LYS A 279 -0.50 13.95 26.39
C LYS A 279 -0.16 14.34 24.96
N LEU A 280 0.72 13.58 24.31
CA LEU A 280 1.11 13.80 22.92
C LEU A 280 -0.10 13.68 21.98
N VAL A 281 -0.88 12.61 22.11
CA VAL A 281 -2.10 12.40 21.33
C VAL A 281 -3.13 13.49 21.57
N ASP A 282 -3.36 13.88 22.83
CA ASP A 282 -4.32 14.91 23.18
C ASP A 282 -3.89 16.32 22.73
N THR A 283 -2.60 16.56 22.59
CA THR A 283 -2.07 17.84 22.07
C THR A 283 -2.32 17.99 20.57
N PHE A 284 -2.36 16.89 19.81
CA PHE A 284 -2.55 16.89 18.36
C PHE A 284 -3.81 16.08 17.94
N PRO A 285 -5.01 16.48 18.37
CA PRO A 285 -6.22 15.66 18.20
C PRO A 285 -6.69 15.54 16.74
N GLY A 286 -6.33 16.50 15.89
CA GLY A 286 -6.73 16.56 14.48
C GLY A 286 -5.74 15.92 13.50
N GLN A 287 -4.65 15.35 13.99
CA GLN A 287 -3.60 14.80 13.14
C GLN A 287 -3.85 13.33 12.83
N SER A 288 -3.37 12.90 11.65
CA SER A 288 -3.39 11.49 11.25
C SER A 288 -2.40 10.66 12.08
N ILE A 289 -2.55 9.34 12.01
CA ILE A 289 -1.58 8.42 12.67
C ILE A 289 -0.18 8.57 12.06
N ASP A 290 -0.08 8.78 10.76
CA ASP A 290 1.20 9.00 10.07
C ASP A 290 1.95 10.23 10.58
N PHE A 291 1.24 11.23 11.09
CA PHE A 291 1.85 12.40 11.74
C PHE A 291 2.79 11.99 12.88
N PHE A 292 2.38 11.06 13.71
CA PHE A 292 3.19 10.60 14.84
C PHE A 292 4.42 9.80 14.40
N GLY A 293 4.29 9.02 13.32
CA GLY A 293 5.43 8.36 12.70
C GLY A 293 6.44 9.35 12.12
N ALA A 294 5.96 10.37 11.41
CA ALA A 294 6.78 11.44 10.88
C ALA A 294 7.45 12.26 12.01
N LEU A 295 6.73 12.50 13.08
CA LEU A 295 7.25 13.18 14.27
C LEU A 295 8.41 12.41 14.89
N ARG A 296 8.27 11.11 15.06
CA ARG A 296 9.34 10.24 15.53
C ARG A 296 10.56 10.28 14.63
N ALA A 297 10.34 10.19 13.32
CA ALA A 297 11.42 10.24 12.33
C ALA A 297 12.17 11.59 12.35
N ARG A 298 11.47 12.69 12.61
CA ARG A 298 12.06 14.04 12.65
C ARG A 298 13.13 14.17 13.76
N VAL A 299 12.99 13.44 14.85
CA VAL A 299 13.99 13.45 15.94
C VAL A 299 15.33 12.88 15.47
N TYR A 300 15.32 11.91 14.57
CA TYR A 300 16.54 11.36 13.99
C TYR A 300 17.28 12.33 13.06
N ASP A 301 16.60 13.32 12.50
CA ASP A 301 17.20 14.31 11.60
C ASP A 301 18.36 15.05 12.25
N ASP A 302 18.29 15.34 13.55
CA ASP A 302 19.35 16.02 14.27
C ASP A 302 20.61 15.15 14.37
N GLU A 303 20.46 13.86 14.58
CA GLU A 303 21.58 12.92 14.59
C GLU A 303 22.21 12.78 13.20
N VAL A 304 21.38 12.74 12.16
CA VAL A 304 21.85 12.73 10.76
C VAL A 304 22.60 14.02 10.43
N ARG A 305 22.08 15.18 10.86
CA ARG A 305 22.78 16.48 10.66
C ARG A 305 24.14 16.52 11.35
N LYS A 306 24.24 16.01 12.57
CA LYS A 306 25.52 15.92 13.28
C LYS A 306 26.52 15.06 12.53
N TRP A 307 26.10 13.92 12.01
CA TRP A 307 26.94 13.05 11.21
C TRP A 307 27.37 13.73 9.91
N ILE A 308 26.46 14.37 9.18
CA ILE A 308 26.79 15.12 7.95
C ILE A 308 27.79 16.22 8.24
N SER A 309 27.64 16.96 9.34
CA SER A 309 28.57 18.01 9.75
C SER A 309 29.98 17.48 10.05
N GLY A 310 30.06 16.25 10.58
CA GLY A 310 31.35 15.61 10.88
C GLY A 310 32.05 15.06 9.63
N VAL A 311 31.30 14.65 8.63
CA VAL A 311 31.84 14.03 7.40
C VAL A 311 32.05 15.05 6.27
N GLY A 312 31.21 16.08 6.24
CA GLY A 312 31.15 17.06 5.15
C GLY A 312 30.21 16.62 4.03
N VAL A 313 29.45 17.56 3.50
CA VAL A 313 28.41 17.32 2.47
C VAL A 313 28.99 16.64 1.24
N ASP A 314 30.22 17.04 0.83
CA ASP A 314 30.90 16.51 -0.37
C ASP A 314 31.27 15.02 -0.23
N SER A 315 31.41 14.52 0.99
CA SER A 315 31.84 13.15 1.29
C SER A 315 30.68 12.19 1.59
N VAL A 316 29.45 12.70 1.70
CA VAL A 316 28.26 11.91 2.10
C VAL A 316 28.04 10.73 1.14
N GLY A 317 28.10 10.95 -0.17
CA GLY A 317 27.87 9.89 -1.15
C GLY A 317 28.87 8.74 -1.03
N LYS A 318 30.16 9.06 -0.87
CA LYS A 318 31.22 8.06 -0.71
C LYS A 318 31.08 7.26 0.60
N LYS A 319 30.66 7.91 1.67
CA LYS A 319 30.51 7.29 2.98
C LYS A 319 29.26 6.42 3.10
N LEU A 320 28.18 6.76 2.39
CA LEU A 320 26.94 6.01 2.42
C LEU A 320 26.90 4.83 1.44
N VAL A 321 27.34 5.08 0.20
CA VAL A 321 27.16 4.12 -0.90
C VAL A 321 28.42 3.27 -1.12
N ASN A 322 29.60 3.88 -1.05
CA ASN A 322 30.87 3.23 -1.37
C ASN A 322 31.71 2.87 -0.13
N SER A 323 31.12 2.85 1.05
CA SER A 323 31.81 2.45 2.27
C SER A 323 31.99 0.94 2.34
N LYS A 324 33.20 0.49 2.61
CA LYS A 324 33.50 -0.92 2.87
C LYS A 324 32.91 -1.42 4.20
N ASP A 325 32.68 -0.51 5.14
CA ASP A 325 32.17 -0.80 6.48
C ASP A 325 30.65 -0.74 6.59
N GLY A 326 29.97 -0.52 5.45
CA GLY A 326 28.53 -0.34 5.37
C GLY A 326 28.05 1.08 5.76
N PRO A 327 26.74 1.32 5.76
CA PRO A 327 26.18 2.60 6.17
C PRO A 327 26.42 2.87 7.67
N PRO A 328 26.52 4.15 8.06
CA PRO A 328 26.68 4.51 9.47
C PRO A 328 25.46 4.06 10.29
N THR A 329 25.71 3.55 11.46
CA THR A 329 24.69 3.20 12.44
C THR A 329 24.63 4.28 13.52
N PHE A 330 23.42 4.64 13.93
CA PHE A 330 23.19 5.60 15.01
C PHE A 330 22.68 4.89 16.25
N GLU A 331 23.12 5.37 17.41
CA GLU A 331 22.42 5.05 18.63
C GLU A 331 21.03 5.70 18.62
N GLN A 332 20.06 5.00 19.21
CA GLN A 332 18.69 5.51 19.28
C GLN A 332 18.68 6.82 20.06
N PRO A 333 18.20 7.93 19.47
CA PRO A 333 18.16 9.21 20.17
C PRO A 333 17.19 9.13 21.36
N LYS A 334 17.49 9.85 22.43
CA LYS A 334 16.59 9.94 23.57
C LYS A 334 15.34 10.73 23.19
N MET A 335 14.21 10.06 23.19
CA MET A 335 12.90 10.66 22.97
C MET A 335 12.36 11.21 24.29
N THR A 336 12.02 12.50 24.31
CA THR A 336 11.35 13.15 25.44
C THR A 336 10.07 13.79 24.96
N LEU A 337 9.08 13.92 25.85
CA LEU A 337 7.81 14.57 25.52
C LEU A 337 8.03 16.01 25.03
N GLU A 338 8.96 16.73 25.64
CA GLU A 338 9.28 18.12 25.25
C GLU A 338 9.79 18.22 23.82
N LYS A 339 10.69 17.33 23.40
CA LYS A 339 11.18 17.26 22.03
C LYS A 339 10.04 16.92 21.07
N LEU A 340 9.22 15.94 21.39
CA LEU A 340 8.10 15.52 20.57
C LEU A 340 7.06 16.64 20.41
N LEU A 341 6.76 17.37 21.45
CA LEU A 341 5.87 18.53 21.36
C LEU A 341 6.46 19.66 20.53
N LEU A 342 7.75 19.93 20.67
CA LEU A 342 8.45 20.94 19.88
C LEU A 342 8.41 20.60 18.37
N TYR A 343 8.82 19.40 18.00
CA TYR A 343 8.83 18.96 16.60
C TYR A 343 7.40 18.80 16.06
N GLY A 344 6.45 18.38 16.88
CA GLY A 344 5.05 18.29 16.50
C GLY A 344 4.46 19.66 16.14
N ASN A 345 4.73 20.68 16.92
CA ASN A 345 4.33 22.05 16.62
C ASN A 345 4.97 22.59 15.33
N MET A 346 6.24 22.25 15.08
CA MET A 346 6.91 22.61 13.83
C MET A 346 6.23 21.93 12.62
N LEU A 347 5.90 20.65 12.72
CA LEU A 347 5.19 19.93 11.65
C LEU A 347 3.80 20.50 11.39
N VAL A 348 3.05 20.84 12.41
CA VAL A 348 1.74 21.50 12.26
C VAL A 348 1.87 22.83 11.55
N GLN A 349 2.88 23.62 11.92
CA GLN A 349 3.13 24.91 11.30
C GLN A 349 3.52 24.77 9.81
N GLU A 350 4.33 23.78 9.48
CA GLU A 350 4.66 23.45 8.09
C GLU A 350 3.40 23.07 7.30
N GLN A 351 2.52 22.23 7.85
CA GLN A 351 1.25 21.87 7.22
C GLN A 351 0.34 23.08 6.98
N GLU A 352 0.25 23.98 7.94
CA GLU A 352 -0.52 25.22 7.80
C GLU A 352 0.04 26.11 6.71
N ASN A 353 1.36 26.24 6.62
CA ASN A 353 2.02 27.01 5.57
C ASN A 353 1.75 26.43 4.18
N VAL A 354 1.80 25.10 4.02
CA VAL A 354 1.45 24.43 2.75
C VAL A 354 -0.01 24.70 2.36
N LYS A 355 -0.93 24.62 3.31
CA LYS A 355 -2.34 24.95 3.06
C LYS A 355 -2.55 26.40 2.64
N ARG A 356 -1.84 27.34 3.24
CA ARG A 356 -1.89 28.77 2.87
C ARG A 356 -1.40 28.99 1.45
N VAL A 357 -0.30 28.35 1.05
CA VAL A 357 0.23 28.44 -0.31
C VAL A 357 -0.75 27.86 -1.32
N GLN A 358 -1.30 26.67 -1.05
CA GLN A 358 -2.29 26.05 -1.92
C GLN A 358 -3.57 26.89 -2.08
N LEU A 359 -4.03 27.52 -1.02
CA LEU A 359 -5.16 28.45 -1.05
C LEU A 359 -4.83 29.70 -1.88
N ALA A 360 -3.65 30.29 -1.71
CA ALA A 360 -3.21 31.44 -2.47
C ALA A 360 -3.16 31.14 -3.96
N ASP A 361 -2.56 29.99 -4.34
CA ASP A 361 -2.50 29.55 -5.73
C ASP A 361 -3.90 29.32 -6.32
N LYS A 362 -4.81 28.74 -5.54
CA LYS A 362 -6.20 28.56 -5.96
C LYS A 362 -6.92 29.88 -6.21
N TYR A 363 -6.78 30.85 -5.30
CA TYR A 363 -7.37 32.17 -5.45
C TYR A 363 -6.79 32.92 -6.65
N LEU A 364 -5.49 32.82 -6.88
CA LEU A 364 -4.84 33.43 -8.05
C LEU A 364 -5.32 32.80 -9.36
N ASN A 365 -5.48 31.50 -9.40
CA ASN A 365 -6.01 30.80 -10.55
C ASN A 365 -7.49 31.13 -10.82
N GLU A 366 -8.32 31.21 -9.78
CA GLU A 366 -9.72 31.61 -9.88
C GLU A 366 -9.87 33.08 -10.32
N ALA A 367 -9.03 33.96 -9.81
CA ALA A 367 -8.99 35.36 -10.23
C ALA A 367 -8.56 35.52 -11.70
N ALA A 368 -7.54 34.74 -12.13
CA ALA A 368 -7.09 34.73 -13.52
C ALA A 368 -8.17 34.19 -14.47
N LEU A 369 -8.94 33.17 -14.07
CA LEU A 369 -10.07 32.66 -14.84
C LEU A 369 -11.23 33.67 -14.90
N GLY A 370 -11.51 34.39 -13.79
CA GLY A 370 -12.49 35.45 -13.74
C GLY A 370 -12.16 36.57 -14.70
N ASN A 371 -10.92 37.05 -14.70
CA ASN A 371 -10.43 38.09 -15.61
C ASN A 371 -10.48 37.63 -17.08
N ALA A 372 -10.13 36.35 -17.35
CA ALA A 372 -10.20 35.80 -18.71
C ALA A 372 -11.66 35.72 -19.23
N ASN A 373 -12.61 35.41 -18.36
CA ASN A 373 -14.03 35.39 -18.69
C ASN A 373 -14.57 36.82 -18.95
N GLU A 374 -14.18 37.78 -18.12
CA GLU A 374 -14.56 39.20 -18.34
C GLU A 374 -14.00 39.75 -19.66
N ASP A 375 -12.74 39.45 -19.97
CA ASP A 375 -12.09 39.79 -21.23
C ASP A 375 -12.79 39.10 -22.43
N ALA A 376 -13.21 37.86 -22.30
CA ALA A 376 -13.91 37.13 -23.34
C ALA A 376 -15.32 37.72 -23.59
N ILE A 377 -16.01 38.14 -22.53
CA ILE A 377 -17.30 38.84 -22.61
C ILE A 377 -17.16 40.21 -23.28
N GLN A 378 -16.11 40.98 -22.88
CA GLN A 378 -15.87 42.30 -23.49
C GLN A 378 -15.46 42.19 -24.96
N ARG A 379 -14.79 41.12 -25.38
CA ARG A 379 -14.43 40.88 -26.78
C ARG A 379 -15.55 40.26 -27.62
N GLY A 380 -16.73 39.98 -27.04
CA GLY A 380 -17.87 39.44 -27.74
C GLY A 380 -17.70 38.02 -28.29
N THR A 381 -16.68 37.30 -27.84
CA THR A 381 -16.37 35.94 -28.30
C THR A 381 -17.27 34.86 -27.67
N PHE A 382 -18.03 35.21 -26.64
CA PHE A 382 -18.97 34.29 -25.95
C PHE A 382 -20.30 34.05 -26.68
N PHE A 383 -20.62 34.85 -27.73
CA PHE A 383 -21.90 34.79 -28.45
C PHE A 383 -21.78 34.34 -29.92
N GLN A 384 -20.65 33.78 -30.31
CA GLN A 384 -20.50 33.18 -31.63
C GLN A 384 -20.38 31.65 -31.50
N SER A 385 -21.54 31.01 -31.39
CA SER A 385 -21.70 29.58 -31.68
C SER A 385 -23.06 29.32 -32.25
#